data_a6c865f546c159023909029f2f23fd3e
#
_entry.id   a6c865f546c159023909029f2f23fd3e
#
_cell.length_a   1.000
_cell.length_b   1.000
_cell.length_c   1.000
_cell.angle_alpha   90.00
_cell.angle_beta   90.00
_cell.angle_gamma   90.00
#
_symmetry.space_group_name_H-M   'P 1'
#
loop_
_entity.id
_entity.type
_entity.pdbx_description
1 polymer ?
#
loop_
_entity_poly.entity_id
_entity_poly.type
_entity_poly.pdbx_seq_one_letter_code
_entity_poly.pdbx_strand_id
1 'polypeptide(L)'
;MVLELRASTIHGVGVFAVEKIKKGLKIPLFEDDDYRFIRTSQIKKTGFPKNLIEKYSIHYPKGYSSPKNFHRMSIGWYLNHSDTPNVFHDENHDYFAMRDIKRNEELSINYDEL
;
A
#
# COMPACT_ATOMS: atom_id res chain seq x y z
N MET A 1 16.04 -0.68 -7.43
CA MET A 1 14.76 -1.44 -7.53
C MET A 1 13.72 -0.58 -8.20
N VAL A 2 13.08 -1.10 -9.22
CA VAL A 2 12.05 -0.37 -9.97
C VAL A 2 10.72 -1.10 -9.84
N LEU A 3 9.66 -0.34 -9.53
CA LEU A 3 8.28 -0.81 -9.42
C LEU A 3 7.42 -0.06 -10.44
N GLU A 4 6.33 -0.67 -10.87
CA GLU A 4 5.44 -0.11 -11.87
C GLU A 4 3.98 -0.39 -11.52
N LEU A 5 3.11 0.57 -11.79
CA LEU A 5 1.67 0.36 -11.72
C LEU A 5 1.19 -0.24 -13.03
N ARG A 6 0.44 -1.34 -12.93
CA ARG A 6 -0.19 -2.01 -14.08
C ARG A 6 -1.60 -2.45 -13.71
N ALA A 7 -2.40 -2.75 -14.73
CA ALA A 7 -3.69 -3.41 -14.50
C ALA A 7 -3.47 -4.74 -13.76
N SER A 8 -4.24 -4.95 -12.70
CA SER A 8 -4.11 -6.11 -11.82
C SER A 8 -5.17 -7.16 -12.14
N THR A 9 -4.82 -8.44 -12.00
CA THR A 9 -5.79 -9.54 -12.03
C THR A 9 -6.51 -9.71 -10.70
N ILE A 10 -5.99 -9.09 -9.62
CA ILE A 10 -6.61 -9.13 -8.30
C ILE A 10 -7.71 -8.08 -8.22
N HIS A 11 -7.35 -6.82 -8.40
CA HIS A 11 -8.28 -5.69 -8.34
C HIS A 11 -7.65 -4.44 -8.96
N GLY A 12 -8.36 -3.79 -9.85
CA GLY A 12 -7.99 -2.50 -10.43
C GLY A 12 -6.55 -2.40 -10.91
N VAL A 13 -5.79 -1.50 -10.30
CA VAL A 13 -4.36 -1.30 -10.52
C VAL A 13 -3.58 -1.96 -9.39
N GLY A 14 -2.44 -2.54 -9.71
CA GLY A 14 -1.54 -3.12 -8.71
C GLY A 14 -0.10 -2.68 -8.91
N VAL A 15 0.75 -3.09 -8.00
CA VAL A 15 2.18 -2.80 -7.99
C VAL A 15 2.93 -4.02 -8.52
N PHE A 16 3.76 -3.83 -9.53
CA PHE A 16 4.48 -4.92 -10.18
C PHE A 16 6.00 -4.72 -10.10
N ALA A 17 6.71 -5.82 -9.95
CA ALA A 17 8.17 -5.83 -10.03
C ALA A 17 8.60 -5.71 -11.49
N VAL A 18 9.39 -4.68 -11.82
CA VAL A 18 9.96 -4.52 -13.17
C VAL A 18 11.14 -5.46 -13.35
N GLU A 19 11.83 -5.79 -12.27
CA GLU A 19 12.92 -6.74 -12.21
C GLU A 19 12.81 -7.61 -10.97
N LYS A 20 13.53 -8.73 -10.92
CA LYS A 20 13.50 -9.65 -9.78
C LYS A 20 13.86 -8.92 -8.48
N ILE A 21 13.11 -9.21 -7.42
CA ILE A 21 13.36 -8.73 -6.06
C ILE A 21 13.71 -9.94 -5.21
N LYS A 22 14.88 -9.93 -4.59
CA LYS A 22 15.33 -11.04 -3.73
C LYS A 22 14.62 -10.99 -2.38
N LYS A 23 14.35 -12.18 -1.83
CA LYS A 23 13.82 -12.34 -0.47
C LYS A 23 14.59 -11.49 0.53
N GLY A 24 13.88 -10.79 1.40
CA GLY A 24 14.45 -10.00 2.48
C GLY A 24 14.85 -8.58 2.10
N LEU A 25 14.83 -8.21 0.83
CA LEU A 25 15.13 -6.84 0.43
C LEU A 25 14.02 -5.89 0.87
N LYS A 26 14.42 -4.73 1.36
CA LYS A 26 13.50 -3.63 1.67
C LYS A 26 12.94 -3.04 0.37
N ILE A 27 11.64 -2.86 0.32
CA ILE A 27 10.94 -2.36 -0.86
C ILE A 27 10.48 -0.92 -0.60
N PRO A 28 10.88 0.06 -1.44
CA PRO A 28 10.56 1.48 -1.23
C PRO A 28 9.14 1.80 -1.67
N LEU A 29 8.15 1.34 -0.90
CA LEU A 29 6.73 1.49 -1.24
C LEU A 29 6.14 2.84 -0.85
N PHE A 30 6.64 3.47 0.21
CA PHE A 30 6.10 4.73 0.71
C PHE A 30 7.19 5.76 0.86
N GLU A 31 6.90 6.98 0.39
CA GLU A 31 7.72 8.16 0.67
C GLU A 31 7.55 8.56 2.13
N ASP A 32 8.58 9.18 2.70
CA ASP A 32 8.51 9.73 4.05
C ASP A 32 7.38 10.76 4.13
N ASP A 33 6.64 10.72 5.23
CA ASP A 33 5.54 11.64 5.49
C ASP A 33 4.38 11.60 4.48
N ASP A 34 4.25 10.53 3.71
CA ASP A 34 3.13 10.38 2.77
C ASP A 34 1.90 9.75 3.41
N TYR A 35 1.66 9.99 4.67
CA TYR A 35 0.44 9.54 5.32
C TYR A 35 0.02 10.48 6.45
N ARG A 36 -1.26 10.42 6.80
CA ARG A 36 -1.80 11.03 8.00
C ARG A 36 -2.90 10.16 8.55
N PHE A 37 -3.10 10.24 9.86
CA PHE A 37 -4.22 9.55 10.50
C PHE A 37 -5.43 10.49 10.55
N ILE A 38 -6.58 10.01 10.05
CA ILE A 38 -7.85 10.75 10.08
C ILE A 38 -8.81 9.99 10.97
N ARG A 39 -9.18 10.57 12.11
CA ARG A 39 -10.20 9.99 12.98
C ARG A 39 -11.55 10.04 12.27
N THR A 40 -12.37 9.00 12.48
CA THR A 40 -13.72 8.93 11.90
C THR A 40 -14.53 10.19 12.17
N SER A 41 -14.41 10.77 13.37
CA SER A 41 -15.10 12.01 13.74
C SER A 41 -14.60 13.26 13.00
N GLN A 42 -13.46 13.18 12.32
CA GLN A 42 -12.83 14.34 11.66
C GLN A 42 -12.93 14.30 10.13
N ILE A 43 -13.57 13.28 9.56
CA ILE A 43 -13.66 13.10 8.11
C ILE A 43 -14.23 14.36 7.44
N LYS A 44 -15.31 14.92 7.97
CA LYS A 44 -15.96 16.12 7.40
C LYS A 44 -15.04 17.33 7.36
N LYS A 45 -14.12 17.44 8.32
CA LYS A 45 -13.17 18.56 8.39
C LYS A 45 -12.07 18.49 7.34
N THR A 46 -11.84 17.32 6.75
CA THR A 46 -10.80 17.15 5.73
C THR A 46 -11.19 17.76 4.39
N GLY A 47 -12.49 17.91 4.14
CA GLY A 47 -13.00 18.30 2.83
C GLY A 47 -12.99 17.17 1.80
N PHE A 48 -12.52 15.99 2.15
CA PHE A 48 -12.50 14.83 1.24
C PHE A 48 -13.78 14.01 1.37
N PRO A 49 -14.30 13.50 0.24
CA PRO A 49 -15.41 12.55 0.28
C PRO A 49 -15.02 11.30 1.08
N LYS A 50 -15.96 10.81 1.89
CA LYS A 50 -15.73 9.62 2.72
C LYS A 50 -15.32 8.39 1.89
N ASN A 51 -15.98 8.20 0.74
CA ASN A 51 -15.68 7.06 -0.14
C ASN A 51 -14.25 7.12 -0.71
N LEU A 52 -13.69 8.30 -0.95
CA LEU A 52 -12.32 8.46 -1.39
C LEU A 52 -11.35 8.01 -0.29
N ILE A 53 -11.60 8.44 0.95
CA ILE A 53 -10.79 8.05 2.10
C ILE A 53 -10.85 6.54 2.30
N GLU A 54 -12.03 5.94 2.29
CA GLU A 54 -12.21 4.50 2.47
C GLU A 54 -11.51 3.67 1.39
N LYS A 55 -11.53 4.16 0.15
CA LYS A 55 -10.97 3.42 -1.00
C LYS A 55 -9.45 3.26 -0.92
N TYR A 56 -8.73 4.29 -0.48
CA TYR A 56 -7.27 4.34 -0.54
C TYR A 56 -6.59 4.27 0.82
N SER A 57 -7.32 4.12 1.91
CA SER A 57 -6.76 4.19 3.25
C SER A 57 -6.72 2.83 3.93
N ILE A 58 -5.82 2.69 4.90
CA ILE A 58 -5.80 1.56 5.81
C ILE A 58 -6.84 1.81 6.89
N HIS A 59 -7.74 0.86 7.11
CA HIS A 59 -8.85 1.00 8.04
C HIS A 59 -8.47 0.52 9.44
N TYR A 60 -8.71 1.36 10.43
CA TYR A 60 -8.54 1.05 11.84
C TYR A 60 -9.84 1.35 12.60
N PRO A 61 -10.04 0.78 13.81
CA PRO A 61 -11.30 1.00 14.55
C PRO A 61 -11.65 2.46 14.81
N LYS A 62 -10.64 3.33 15.00
CA LYS A 62 -10.85 4.74 15.33
C LYS A 62 -10.69 5.69 14.13
N GLY A 63 -10.32 5.17 12.98
CA GLY A 63 -10.10 6.01 11.81
C GLY A 63 -9.30 5.34 10.71
N TYR A 64 -8.62 6.16 9.93
CA TYR A 64 -7.93 5.74 8.73
C TYR A 64 -6.51 6.28 8.69
N SER A 65 -5.55 5.44 8.28
CA SER A 65 -4.24 5.90 7.83
C SER A 65 -4.36 6.16 6.33
N SER A 66 -4.29 7.42 5.93
CA SER A 66 -4.63 7.87 4.58
C SER A 66 -3.44 8.50 3.87
N PRO A 67 -3.41 8.49 2.53
CA PRO A 67 -2.47 9.32 1.79
C PRO A 67 -2.58 10.78 2.22
N LYS A 68 -1.46 11.44 2.35
CA LYS A 68 -1.42 12.86 2.69
C LYS A 68 -1.96 13.73 1.55
N ASN A 69 -1.71 13.31 0.32
CA ASN A 69 -2.17 13.97 -0.89
C ASN A 69 -2.66 12.93 -1.88
N PHE A 70 -3.96 12.90 -2.17
CA PHE A 70 -4.56 11.92 -3.08
C PHE A 70 -4.16 12.12 -4.56
N HIS A 71 -3.54 13.24 -4.89
CA HIS A 71 -3.00 13.49 -6.25
C HIS A 71 -1.54 13.09 -6.39
N ARG A 72 -0.85 12.80 -5.28
CA ARG A 72 0.56 12.42 -5.24
C ARG A 72 0.75 11.29 -4.22
N MET A 73 0.22 10.15 -4.56
CA MET A 73 0.27 8.98 -3.69
C MET A 73 1.51 8.16 -3.95
N SER A 74 2.18 7.72 -2.88
CA SER A 74 3.23 6.71 -3.00
C SER A 74 2.67 5.44 -3.61
N ILE A 75 3.51 4.71 -4.33
CA ILE A 75 3.09 3.49 -5.05
C ILE A 75 2.50 2.43 -4.11
N GLY A 76 2.94 2.40 -2.85
CA GLY A 76 2.47 1.42 -1.86
C GLY A 76 0.98 1.48 -1.57
N TRP A 77 0.32 2.61 -1.78
CA TRP A 77 -1.13 2.73 -1.59
C TRP A 77 -1.93 1.90 -2.60
N TYR A 78 -1.28 1.40 -3.65
CA TYR A 78 -1.90 0.57 -4.70
C TYR A 78 -1.67 -0.93 -4.49
N LEU A 79 -1.02 -1.34 -3.40
CA LEU A 79 -0.85 -2.77 -3.09
C LEU A 79 -2.21 -3.44 -2.93
N ASN A 80 -2.39 -4.56 -3.61
CA ASN A 80 -3.59 -5.37 -3.48
C ASN A 80 -3.43 -6.40 -2.36
N HIS A 81 -4.58 -6.87 -1.85
CA HIS A 81 -4.63 -7.90 -0.81
C HIS A 81 -4.39 -9.29 -1.39
N SER A 82 -3.69 -10.12 -0.63
CA SER A 82 -3.62 -11.57 -0.86
C SER A 82 -3.52 -12.30 0.48
N ASP A 83 -4.16 -13.47 0.56
CA ASP A 83 -4.00 -14.36 1.71
C ASP A 83 -2.66 -15.11 1.64
N THR A 84 -2.02 -15.10 0.47
CA THR A 84 -0.67 -15.66 0.24
C THR A 84 0.25 -14.55 -0.28
N PRO A 85 0.55 -13.54 0.55
CA PRO A 85 1.27 -12.36 0.09
C PRO A 85 2.74 -12.64 -0.18
N ASN A 86 3.37 -11.75 -0.95
CA ASN A 86 4.82 -11.77 -1.16
C ASN A 86 5.54 -10.59 -0.50
N VAL A 87 4.80 -9.72 0.17
CA VAL A 87 5.33 -8.56 0.90
C VAL A 87 4.82 -8.60 2.34
N PHE A 88 5.67 -8.23 3.29
CA PHE A 88 5.28 -8.01 4.68
C PHE A 88 5.90 -6.71 5.19
N HIS A 89 5.43 -6.23 6.33
CA HIS A 89 6.04 -5.08 7.00
C HIS A 89 6.49 -5.45 8.41
N ASP A 90 7.48 -4.73 8.91
CA ASP A 90 7.93 -4.84 10.29
C ASP A 90 7.14 -3.89 11.20
N GLU A 91 7.53 -3.80 12.47
CA GLU A 91 6.90 -2.93 13.46
C GLU A 91 7.05 -1.44 13.15
N ASN A 92 8.03 -1.06 12.33
CA ASN A 92 8.24 0.32 11.88
C ASN A 92 7.49 0.64 10.60
N HIS A 93 6.69 -0.29 10.07
CA HIS A 93 6.04 -0.19 8.77
C HIS A 93 7.03 -0.01 7.62
N ASP A 94 8.20 -0.61 7.73
CA ASP A 94 9.10 -0.84 6.60
C ASP A 94 8.71 -2.14 5.92
N TYR A 95 8.74 -2.16 4.59
CA TYR A 95 8.21 -3.27 3.78
C TYR A 95 9.33 -4.07 3.16
N PHE A 96 9.15 -5.39 3.15
CA PHE A 96 10.18 -6.35 2.71
C PHE A 96 9.57 -7.46 1.86
N ALA A 97 10.39 -8.01 0.95
CA ALA A 97 9.99 -9.22 0.21
C ALA A 97 10.02 -10.45 1.13
N MET A 98 8.89 -11.16 1.21
CA MET A 98 8.78 -12.40 1.99
C MET A 98 9.51 -13.56 1.33
N ARG A 99 9.63 -13.54 0.01
CA ARG A 99 10.28 -14.50 -0.84
C ARG A 99 10.85 -13.80 -2.05
N ASP A 100 11.55 -14.52 -2.91
CA ASP A 100 11.92 -13.97 -4.21
C ASP A 100 10.66 -13.59 -4.99
N ILE A 101 10.63 -12.38 -5.51
CA ILE A 101 9.55 -11.88 -6.35
C ILE A 101 10.09 -11.82 -7.78
N LYS A 102 9.40 -12.51 -8.70
CA LYS A 102 9.83 -12.61 -10.08
C LYS A 102 9.57 -11.32 -10.84
N ARG A 103 10.36 -11.07 -11.88
CA ARG A 103 10.07 -10.03 -12.85
C ARG A 103 8.63 -10.15 -13.34
N ASN A 104 7.91 -9.04 -13.40
CA ASN A 104 6.50 -8.93 -13.81
C ASN A 104 5.50 -9.57 -12.83
N GLU A 105 5.93 -9.98 -11.66
CA GLU A 105 5.03 -10.48 -10.62
C GLU A 105 4.41 -9.32 -9.86
N GLU A 106 3.13 -9.43 -9.53
CA GLU A 106 2.44 -8.44 -8.71
C GLU A 106 2.85 -8.57 -7.24
N LEU A 107 3.14 -7.44 -6.59
CA LEU A 107 3.36 -7.36 -5.16
C LEU A 107 2.01 -7.33 -4.46
N SER A 108 1.87 -8.12 -3.39
CA SER A 108 0.66 -8.19 -2.60
C SER A 108 0.98 -8.27 -1.12
N ILE A 109 0.05 -7.81 -0.30
CA ILE A 109 0.19 -7.81 1.15
C ILE A 109 -1.11 -8.30 1.78
N ASN A 110 -1.05 -8.86 2.97
CA ASN A 110 -2.26 -9.21 3.70
C ASN A 110 -2.76 -7.99 4.46
N TYR A 111 -3.91 -7.46 4.06
CA TYR A 111 -4.50 -6.27 4.68
C TYR A 111 -4.83 -6.47 6.16
N ASP A 112 -5.09 -7.70 6.56
CA ASP A 112 -5.40 -8.01 7.97
C ASP A 112 -4.20 -7.85 8.89
N GLU A 113 -2.99 -7.77 8.33
CA GLU A 113 -1.74 -7.58 9.06
C GLU A 113 -1.22 -6.13 9.04
N LEU A 114 -1.96 -5.23 8.45
CA LEU A 114 -1.57 -3.81 8.38
C LEU A 114 -1.85 -3.04 9.66
#